data_57a43dc2d9d41659e52300bce78d366d
#
_entry.id   57a43dc2d9d41659e52300bce78d366d
#
_cell.length_a   1.000
_cell.length_b   1.000
_cell.length_c   1.000
_cell.angle_alpha   90.00
_cell.angle_beta   90.00
_cell.angle_gamma   90.00
#
_symmetry.space_group_name_H-M   'P 1'
#
loop_
_entity.id
_entity.type
_entity.pdbx_description
1 polymer ?
#
loop_
_entity_poly.entity_id
_entity_poly.type
_entity_poly.pdbx_seq_one_letter_code
_entity_poly.pdbx_strand_id
1 'polypeptide(L)'
;PPHKVAYKDFDIGEEYHEDWDKFNIWQYESVVDDEAIRAYSMANYPGEKGIIKLNVRVASPPPRAPKGTPPGIMSSYIFGLKPGDKVTISGPYGEFFIQETKSEMVYIGGGAGMAPLRSHIFELFKRQMTDRKVSYWYGGRSAKELFYLDEFEELDKNNENFSLNIA
;
A
#
# COMPACT_ATOMS: atom_id res chain seq x y z
N PRO A 1 -13.13 0.09 14.26
CA PRO A 1 -14.32 -0.37 14.98
C PRO A 1 -14.20 -1.83 15.40
N PRO A 2 -14.98 -2.29 16.38
CA PRO A 2 -15.14 -3.70 16.68
C PRO A 2 -15.55 -4.48 15.43
N HIS A 3 -15.04 -5.71 15.27
CA HIS A 3 -15.36 -6.55 14.12
C HIS A 3 -15.12 -8.03 14.37
N LYS A 4 -15.81 -8.84 13.59
CA LYS A 4 -15.53 -10.27 13.45
C LYS A 4 -15.50 -10.61 11.97
N VAL A 5 -14.32 -11.01 11.47
CA VAL A 5 -14.12 -11.36 10.06
C VAL A 5 -13.34 -12.67 9.95
N ALA A 6 -13.73 -13.51 9.02
CA ALA A 6 -13.03 -14.73 8.68
C ALA A 6 -12.32 -14.56 7.34
N TYR A 7 -11.05 -14.98 7.25
CA TYR A 7 -10.24 -14.78 6.06
C TYR A 7 -10.76 -15.55 4.84
N LYS A 8 -11.47 -16.67 5.08
CA LYS A 8 -12.14 -17.41 4.00
C LYS A 8 -13.23 -16.63 3.26
N ASP A 9 -13.71 -15.52 3.85
CA ASP A 9 -14.75 -14.67 3.29
C ASP A 9 -14.19 -13.43 2.58
N PHE A 10 -12.84 -13.29 2.53
CA PHE A 10 -12.18 -12.20 1.82
C PHE A 10 -12.22 -12.42 0.31
N ASP A 11 -12.42 -11.34 -0.42
CA ASP A 11 -12.31 -11.31 -1.87
C ASP A 11 -10.84 -11.17 -2.29
N ILE A 12 -10.20 -12.31 -2.55
CA ILE A 12 -8.78 -12.39 -2.88
C ILE A 12 -8.63 -12.79 -4.35
N GLY A 13 -7.79 -12.05 -5.08
CA GLY A 13 -7.48 -12.38 -6.48
C GLY A 13 -6.95 -13.81 -6.64
N GLU A 14 -7.39 -14.50 -7.70
CA GLU A 14 -7.05 -15.91 -7.96
C GLU A 14 -5.52 -16.13 -8.00
N GLU A 15 -4.77 -15.14 -8.45
CA GLU A 15 -3.30 -15.18 -8.53
C GLU A 15 -2.60 -15.36 -7.18
N TYR A 16 -3.31 -15.10 -6.06
CA TYR A 16 -2.79 -15.25 -4.69
C TYR A 16 -3.28 -16.52 -3.99
N HIS A 17 -4.24 -17.27 -4.54
CA HIS A 17 -4.86 -18.42 -3.89
C HIS A 17 -3.82 -19.50 -3.56
N GLU A 18 -2.89 -19.81 -4.46
CA GLU A 18 -1.83 -20.79 -4.24
C GLU A 18 -0.99 -20.45 -2.99
N ASP A 19 -0.63 -19.18 -2.82
CA ASP A 19 0.12 -18.73 -1.65
C ASP A 19 -0.73 -18.80 -0.38
N TRP A 20 -2.01 -18.47 -0.46
CA TRP A 20 -2.94 -18.56 0.66
C TRP A 20 -3.18 -20.00 1.11
N ASP A 21 -3.28 -20.94 0.18
CA ASP A 21 -3.38 -22.38 0.43
C ASP A 21 -2.09 -22.90 1.07
N LYS A 22 -0.95 -22.61 0.46
CA LYS A 22 0.38 -23.02 0.92
C LYS A 22 0.68 -22.60 2.35
N PHE A 23 0.30 -21.39 2.72
CA PHE A 23 0.50 -20.85 4.08
C PHE A 23 -0.71 -21.02 4.98
N ASN A 24 -1.75 -21.71 4.52
CA ASN A 24 -3.00 -21.96 5.25
C ASN A 24 -3.61 -20.67 5.84
N ILE A 25 -3.65 -19.60 5.03
CA ILE A 25 -4.07 -18.26 5.46
C ILE A 25 -5.59 -18.20 5.66
N TRP A 26 -6.35 -18.95 4.89
CA TRP A 26 -7.83 -19.01 4.96
C TRP A 26 -8.39 -19.38 6.34
N GLN A 27 -7.60 -20.07 7.18
CA GLN A 27 -8.04 -20.52 8.50
C GLN A 27 -8.18 -19.41 9.53
N TYR A 28 -7.60 -18.24 9.28
CA TYR A 28 -7.58 -17.18 10.27
C TYR A 28 -8.90 -16.48 10.42
N GLU A 29 -9.18 -16.05 11.65
CA GLU A 29 -10.28 -15.16 12.01
C GLU A 29 -9.71 -13.99 12.82
N SER A 30 -10.27 -12.81 12.62
CA SER A 30 -10.00 -11.63 13.45
C SER A 30 -11.27 -11.28 14.21
N VAL A 31 -11.18 -11.34 15.52
CA VAL A 31 -12.26 -10.95 16.44
C VAL A 31 -11.70 -9.83 17.31
N VAL A 32 -12.34 -8.67 17.26
CA VAL A 32 -11.88 -7.48 17.97
C VAL A 32 -13.11 -6.79 18.56
N ASP A 33 -13.15 -6.68 19.88
CA ASP A 33 -14.26 -6.10 20.62
C ASP A 33 -14.05 -4.61 20.89
N ASP A 34 -12.80 -4.15 20.86
CA ASP A 34 -12.43 -2.76 21.15
C ASP A 34 -12.20 -1.93 19.88
N GLU A 35 -12.27 -0.62 20.04
CA GLU A 35 -11.84 0.30 18.97
C GLU A 35 -10.33 0.28 18.79
N ALA A 36 -9.91 0.25 17.53
CA ALA A 36 -8.50 0.33 17.16
C ALA A 36 -8.28 1.38 16.08
N ILE A 37 -7.19 2.14 16.21
CA ILE A 37 -6.75 3.13 15.22
C ILE A 37 -5.38 2.71 14.70
N ARG A 38 -5.20 2.80 13.38
CA ARG A 38 -3.91 2.59 12.71
C ARG A 38 -3.70 3.65 11.65
N ALA A 39 -2.47 4.11 11.52
CA ALA A 39 -2.08 5.05 10.49
C ALA A 39 -1.73 4.30 9.19
N TYR A 40 -2.17 4.87 8.06
CA TYR A 40 -1.83 4.42 6.72
C TYR A 40 -1.41 5.62 5.88
N SER A 41 -0.32 5.47 5.14
CA SER A 41 0.11 6.48 4.18
C SER A 41 -0.77 6.45 2.93
N MET A 42 -1.13 7.62 2.44
CA MET A 42 -1.88 7.74 1.18
C MET A 42 -0.97 7.46 -0.02
N ALA A 43 -1.49 6.70 -0.98
CA ALA A 43 -0.82 6.44 -2.25
C ALA A 43 -1.27 7.40 -3.36
N ASN A 44 -2.44 8.00 -3.24
CA ASN A 44 -2.90 9.02 -4.18
C ASN A 44 -2.16 10.35 -3.98
N TYR A 45 -1.91 11.06 -5.08
CA TYR A 45 -1.38 12.43 -5.04
C TYR A 45 -2.54 13.45 -5.08
N PRO A 46 -2.32 14.73 -4.75
CA PRO A 46 -3.38 15.76 -4.67
C PRO A 46 -4.19 15.97 -5.96
N GLY A 47 -3.69 15.52 -7.11
CA GLY A 47 -4.43 15.57 -8.38
C GLY A 47 -5.55 14.53 -8.48
N GLU A 48 -5.48 13.43 -7.74
CA GLU A 48 -6.51 12.38 -7.67
C GLU A 48 -7.58 12.76 -6.65
N LYS A 49 -8.43 13.73 -7.02
CA LYS A 49 -9.45 14.32 -6.14
C LYS A 49 -10.61 13.37 -5.85
N GLY A 50 -11.17 13.48 -4.64
CA GLY A 50 -12.39 12.75 -4.24
C GLY A 50 -12.18 11.30 -3.85
N ILE A 51 -10.93 10.85 -3.79
CA ILE A 51 -10.56 9.50 -3.39
C ILE A 51 -9.40 9.49 -2.40
N ILE A 52 -9.31 8.43 -1.61
CA ILE A 52 -8.14 8.09 -0.80
C ILE A 52 -7.70 6.69 -1.21
N LYS A 53 -6.46 6.56 -1.67
CA LYS A 53 -5.83 5.27 -2.00
C LYS A 53 -4.90 4.87 -0.88
N LEU A 54 -5.07 3.68 -0.35
CA LEU A 54 -4.21 3.08 0.66
C LEU A 54 -3.64 1.76 0.16
N ASN A 55 -2.38 1.50 0.42
CA ASN A 55 -1.77 0.20 0.18
C ASN A 55 -1.77 -0.58 1.49
N VAL A 56 -2.59 -1.61 1.57
CA VAL A 56 -2.76 -2.41 2.79
C VAL A 56 -2.37 -3.85 2.50
N ARG A 57 -1.41 -4.35 3.26
CA ARG A 57 -1.08 -5.78 3.28
C ARG A 57 -1.82 -6.44 4.43
N VAL A 58 -2.52 -7.54 4.15
CA VAL A 58 -3.10 -8.35 5.21
C VAL A 58 -1.97 -8.92 6.10
N ALA A 59 -2.07 -8.71 7.40
CA ALA A 59 -1.06 -9.15 8.35
C ALA A 59 -1.50 -10.49 8.97
N SER A 60 -1.14 -11.60 8.31
CA SER A 60 -1.25 -12.92 8.92
C SER A 60 -0.15 -13.13 9.97
N PRO A 61 -0.36 -13.99 10.97
CA PRO A 61 0.69 -14.36 11.91
C PRO A 61 1.93 -14.89 11.18
N PRO A 62 3.15 -14.50 11.59
CA PRO A 62 4.37 -15.04 10.99
C PRO A 62 4.44 -16.56 11.13
N PRO A 63 5.08 -17.30 10.20
CA PRO A 63 5.16 -18.77 10.23
C PRO A 63 5.73 -19.36 11.53
N ARG A 64 6.53 -18.58 12.27
CA ARG A 64 7.14 -19.00 13.55
C ARG A 64 6.47 -18.35 14.77
N ALA A 65 5.32 -17.73 14.57
CA ALA A 65 4.58 -17.14 15.69
C ALA A 65 4.08 -18.23 16.65
N PRO A 66 3.98 -17.93 17.96
CA PRO A 66 3.33 -18.83 18.90
C PRO A 66 1.92 -19.21 18.44
N LYS A 67 1.50 -20.46 18.74
CA LYS A 67 0.15 -20.93 18.42
C LYS A 67 -0.88 -20.00 19.08
N GLY A 68 -1.87 -19.55 18.31
CA GLY A 68 -2.90 -18.63 18.79
C GLY A 68 -2.56 -17.15 18.65
N THR A 69 -1.41 -16.80 18.03
CA THR A 69 -1.11 -15.41 17.68
C THR A 69 -2.21 -14.88 16.74
N PRO A 70 -2.89 -13.78 17.09
CA PRO A 70 -3.97 -13.25 16.26
C PRO A 70 -3.41 -12.58 15.00
N PRO A 71 -4.20 -12.51 13.92
CA PRO A 71 -3.87 -11.70 12.75
C PRO A 71 -3.95 -10.20 13.06
N GLY A 72 -3.46 -9.39 12.13
CA GLY A 72 -3.47 -7.94 12.27
C GLY A 72 -4.88 -7.35 12.31
N ILE A 73 -5.19 -6.62 13.37
CA ILE A 73 -6.52 -6.07 13.66
C ILE A 73 -7.08 -5.24 12.49
N MET A 74 -6.40 -4.16 12.14
CA MET A 74 -6.93 -3.20 11.16
C MET A 74 -6.85 -3.72 9.73
N SER A 75 -5.80 -4.46 9.37
CA SER A 75 -5.71 -5.06 8.03
C SER A 75 -6.82 -6.09 7.81
N SER A 76 -7.14 -6.91 8.81
CA SER A 76 -8.28 -7.84 8.74
C SER A 76 -9.61 -7.12 8.57
N TYR A 77 -9.82 -6.03 9.32
CA TYR A 77 -11.01 -5.19 9.17
C TYR A 77 -11.15 -4.65 7.74
N ILE A 78 -10.06 -4.07 7.21
CA ILE A 78 -10.06 -3.47 5.85
C ILE A 78 -10.35 -4.52 4.78
N PHE A 79 -9.75 -5.71 4.87
CA PHE A 79 -10.00 -6.80 3.92
C PHE A 79 -11.42 -7.39 4.03
N GLY A 80 -12.07 -7.23 5.17
CA GLY A 80 -13.48 -7.63 5.38
C GLY A 80 -14.49 -6.64 4.80
N LEU A 81 -14.08 -5.40 4.45
CA LEU A 81 -14.97 -4.39 3.89
C LEU A 81 -15.46 -4.77 2.50
N LYS A 82 -16.69 -4.36 2.21
CA LYS A 82 -17.31 -4.52 0.90
C LYS A 82 -17.61 -3.16 0.28
N PRO A 83 -17.67 -3.06 -1.05
CA PRO A 83 -18.09 -1.82 -1.72
C PRO A 83 -19.40 -1.27 -1.13
N GLY A 84 -19.38 0.00 -0.72
CA GLY A 84 -20.51 0.67 -0.08
C GLY A 84 -20.44 0.73 1.46
N ASP A 85 -19.53 -0.01 2.10
CA ASP A 85 -19.32 0.08 3.53
C ASP A 85 -18.77 1.45 3.92
N LYS A 86 -19.23 1.96 5.06
CA LYS A 86 -18.79 3.24 5.60
C LYS A 86 -17.64 3.04 6.57
N VAL A 87 -16.58 3.80 6.39
CA VAL A 87 -15.43 3.82 7.29
C VAL A 87 -15.22 5.22 7.87
N THR A 88 -14.84 5.28 9.14
CA THR A 88 -14.45 6.53 9.78
C THR A 88 -12.95 6.69 9.67
N ILE A 89 -12.53 7.79 9.08
CA ILE A 89 -11.11 8.16 8.94
C ILE A 89 -10.89 9.56 9.49
N SER A 90 -9.66 9.85 9.89
CA SER A 90 -9.21 11.18 10.30
C SER A 90 -7.88 11.51 9.65
N GLY A 91 -7.56 12.77 9.51
CA GLY A 91 -6.33 13.26 8.87
C GLY A 91 -6.58 14.34 7.83
N PRO A 92 -5.62 14.58 6.94
CA PRO A 92 -4.30 13.93 6.90
C PRO A 92 -3.38 14.35 8.07
N TYR A 93 -2.50 13.42 8.47
CA TYR A 93 -1.48 13.66 9.49
C TYR A 93 -0.09 13.32 8.94
N GLY A 94 0.96 13.74 9.64
CA GLY A 94 2.36 13.46 9.30
C GLY A 94 3.03 14.57 8.53
N GLU A 95 4.37 14.46 8.43
CA GLU A 95 5.26 15.50 7.92
C GLU A 95 6.21 14.97 6.83
N PHE A 96 5.87 13.85 6.18
CA PHE A 96 6.66 13.33 5.08
C PHE A 96 6.29 14.04 3.79
N PHE A 97 6.95 15.17 3.54
CA PHE A 97 6.73 16.04 2.39
C PHE A 97 7.89 15.98 1.39
N ILE A 98 7.57 16.32 0.13
CA ILE A 98 8.59 16.56 -0.91
C ILE A 98 9.47 17.72 -0.44
N GLN A 99 10.78 17.51 -0.48
CA GLN A 99 11.73 18.57 -0.11
C GLN A 99 11.79 19.63 -1.20
N GLU A 100 11.59 20.89 -0.83
CA GLU A 100 11.64 22.05 -1.73
C GLU A 100 13.09 22.44 -2.07
N THR A 101 13.76 21.61 -2.85
CA THR A 101 15.13 21.85 -3.33
C THR A 101 15.18 21.64 -4.83
N LYS A 102 16.31 22.01 -5.45
CA LYS A 102 16.61 21.69 -6.87
C LYS A 102 17.48 20.44 -7.03
N SER A 103 17.81 19.79 -5.94
CA SER A 103 18.67 18.60 -5.95
C SER A 103 17.98 17.42 -6.59
N GLU A 104 18.76 16.50 -7.13
CA GLU A 104 18.30 15.18 -7.54
C GLU A 104 17.60 14.46 -6.39
N MET A 105 16.62 13.66 -6.71
CA MET A 105 15.85 12.89 -5.73
C MET A 105 15.99 11.39 -5.98
N VAL A 106 16.24 10.65 -4.90
CA VAL A 106 16.30 9.20 -4.92
C VAL A 106 15.21 8.68 -3.98
N TYR A 107 14.27 7.92 -4.54
CA TYR A 107 13.26 7.21 -3.78
C TYR A 107 13.63 5.73 -3.70
N ILE A 108 13.55 5.15 -2.50
CA ILE A 108 13.80 3.73 -2.27
C ILE A 108 12.62 3.19 -1.49
N GLY A 109 11.94 2.19 -2.01
CA GLY A 109 10.77 1.62 -1.33
C GLY A 109 10.31 0.31 -1.92
N GLY A 110 9.38 -0.33 -1.19
CA GLY A 110 8.80 -1.59 -1.59
C GLY A 110 7.60 -1.97 -0.74
N GLY A 111 6.82 -2.95 -1.19
CA GLY A 111 5.60 -3.38 -0.54
C GLY A 111 4.64 -2.22 -0.27
N ALA A 112 3.86 -2.30 0.80
CA ALA A 112 2.89 -1.25 1.16
C ALA A 112 3.55 0.11 1.49
N GLY A 113 4.84 0.11 1.87
CA GLY A 113 5.60 1.33 2.19
C GLY A 113 5.86 2.25 0.99
N MET A 114 5.64 1.76 -0.24
CA MET A 114 5.73 2.58 -1.45
C MET A 114 4.59 3.61 -1.59
N ALA A 115 3.52 3.50 -0.81
CA ALA A 115 2.37 4.39 -0.92
C ALA A 115 2.72 5.88 -0.96
N PRO A 116 3.43 6.45 0.04
CA PRO A 116 3.78 7.88 0.01
C PRO A 116 4.74 8.22 -1.12
N LEU A 117 5.57 7.27 -1.58
CA LEU A 117 6.50 7.50 -2.70
C LEU A 117 5.74 7.68 -4.01
N ARG A 118 4.69 6.87 -4.24
CA ARG A 118 3.80 7.08 -5.38
C ARG A 118 3.15 8.46 -5.33
N SER A 119 2.63 8.86 -4.17
CA SER A 119 2.03 10.18 -4.00
C SER A 119 3.02 11.30 -4.38
N HIS A 120 4.25 11.25 -3.89
CA HIS A 120 5.29 12.24 -4.19
C HIS A 120 5.70 12.24 -5.67
N ILE A 121 6.01 11.07 -6.23
CA ILE A 121 6.49 10.97 -7.61
C ILE A 121 5.41 11.46 -8.58
N PHE A 122 4.16 11.07 -8.38
CA PHE A 122 3.07 11.53 -9.26
C PHE A 122 2.74 13.01 -9.09
N GLU A 123 2.86 13.54 -7.87
CA GLU A 123 2.78 14.98 -7.64
C GLU A 123 3.86 15.75 -8.42
N LEU A 124 5.11 15.27 -8.35
CA LEU A 124 6.23 15.89 -9.05
C LEU A 124 6.04 15.90 -10.57
N PHE A 125 5.62 14.80 -11.16
CA PHE A 125 5.57 14.66 -12.62
C PHE A 125 4.22 15.00 -13.23
N LYS A 126 3.10 14.67 -12.57
CA LYS A 126 1.76 14.87 -13.15
C LYS A 126 1.15 16.22 -12.82
N ARG A 127 1.63 16.93 -11.78
CA ARG A 127 1.09 18.23 -11.39
C ARG A 127 2.14 19.34 -11.33
N GLN A 128 3.31 19.10 -10.74
CA GLN A 128 4.36 20.12 -10.66
C GLN A 128 5.22 20.19 -11.93
N MET A 129 5.17 19.18 -12.80
CA MET A 129 5.95 19.10 -14.05
C MET A 129 7.43 19.36 -13.78
N THR A 130 7.99 18.67 -12.80
CA THR A 130 9.35 18.89 -12.31
C THR A 130 10.40 18.67 -13.39
N ASP A 131 11.45 19.50 -13.38
CA ASP A 131 12.68 19.35 -14.17
C ASP A 131 13.79 18.60 -13.41
N ARG A 132 13.55 18.25 -12.15
CA ARG A 132 14.53 17.54 -11.31
C ARG A 132 14.72 16.11 -11.79
N LYS A 133 15.95 15.61 -11.69
CA LYS A 133 16.21 14.17 -11.86
C LYS A 133 15.63 13.42 -10.67
N VAL A 134 14.87 12.37 -10.95
CA VAL A 134 14.24 11.52 -9.96
C VAL A 134 14.52 10.07 -10.32
N SER A 135 15.08 9.30 -9.38
CA SER A 135 15.24 7.86 -9.52
C SER A 135 14.39 7.14 -8.46
N TYR A 136 13.66 6.12 -8.89
CA TYR A 136 12.89 5.27 -8.00
C TYR A 136 13.44 3.84 -8.02
N TRP A 137 13.95 3.40 -6.88
CA TRP A 137 14.41 2.04 -6.63
C TRP A 137 13.30 1.26 -5.94
N TYR A 138 12.66 0.38 -6.70
CA TYR A 138 11.46 -0.32 -6.27
C TYR A 138 11.75 -1.81 -6.06
N GLY A 139 11.76 -2.23 -4.79
CA GLY A 139 12.05 -3.60 -4.38
C GLY A 139 10.78 -4.45 -4.21
N GLY A 140 10.83 -5.68 -4.73
CA GLY A 140 9.79 -6.68 -4.54
C GLY A 140 10.35 -8.09 -4.64
N ARG A 141 9.78 -9.06 -3.91
CA ARG A 141 10.19 -10.47 -4.01
C ARG A 141 9.68 -11.14 -5.28
N SER A 142 8.69 -10.55 -5.91
CA SER A 142 8.12 -10.97 -7.19
C SER A 142 7.40 -9.81 -7.86
N ALA A 143 7.13 -9.91 -9.16
CA ALA A 143 6.37 -8.90 -9.90
C ALA A 143 4.95 -8.68 -9.32
N LYS A 144 4.34 -9.71 -8.71
CA LYS A 144 3.03 -9.62 -8.04
C LYS A 144 3.01 -8.66 -6.84
N GLU A 145 4.19 -8.34 -6.28
CA GLU A 145 4.31 -7.43 -5.13
C GLU A 145 4.60 -5.98 -5.53
N LEU A 146 4.75 -5.70 -6.82
CA LEU A 146 5.03 -4.37 -7.34
C LEU A 146 3.72 -3.65 -7.69
N PHE A 147 3.18 -2.91 -6.74
CA PHE A 147 1.97 -2.11 -6.94
C PHE A 147 2.19 -0.99 -7.94
N TYR A 148 1.22 -0.73 -8.83
CA TYR A 148 1.24 0.35 -9.81
C TYR A 148 2.44 0.30 -10.77
N LEU A 149 3.00 -0.89 -11.03
CA LEU A 149 4.18 -1.03 -11.89
C LEU A 149 3.95 -0.39 -13.26
N ASP A 150 2.84 -0.71 -13.91
CA ASP A 150 2.48 -0.17 -15.24
C ASP A 150 2.47 1.38 -15.24
N GLU A 151 1.95 2.00 -14.15
CA GLU A 151 1.91 3.46 -14.03
C GLU A 151 3.32 4.08 -13.89
N PHE A 152 4.25 3.38 -13.23
CA PHE A 152 5.64 3.82 -13.11
C PHE A 152 6.45 3.58 -14.38
N GLU A 153 6.22 2.47 -15.09
CA GLU A 153 6.81 2.19 -16.38
C GLU A 153 6.38 3.22 -17.44
N GLU A 154 5.09 3.59 -17.43
CA GLU A 154 4.59 4.66 -18.29
C GLU A 154 5.25 6.00 -17.97
N LEU A 155 5.43 6.30 -16.68
CA LEU A 155 6.10 7.52 -16.24
C LEU A 155 7.56 7.55 -16.71
N ASP A 156 8.30 6.45 -16.56
CA ASP A 156 9.68 6.28 -16.99
C ASP A 156 9.83 6.49 -18.50
N LYS A 157 8.94 5.88 -19.27
CA LYS A 157 8.93 6.01 -20.72
C LYS A 157 8.67 7.45 -21.22
N ASN A 158 7.88 8.22 -20.47
CA ASN A 158 7.41 9.53 -20.91
C ASN A 158 8.22 10.71 -20.33
N ASN A 159 9.17 10.46 -19.42
CA ASN A 159 9.95 11.52 -18.76
C ASN A 159 11.43 11.17 -18.70
N GLU A 160 12.26 11.86 -19.48
CA GLU A 160 13.71 11.63 -19.54
C GLU A 160 14.43 11.88 -18.19
N ASN A 161 13.82 12.64 -17.31
CA ASN A 161 14.34 12.96 -15.97
C ASN A 161 13.80 12.04 -14.86
N PHE A 162 13.05 11.00 -15.20
CA PHE A 162 12.63 9.93 -14.28
C PHE A 162 13.32 8.61 -14.65
N SER A 163 13.71 7.82 -13.66
CA SER A 163 14.20 6.46 -13.88
C SER A 163 13.60 5.48 -12.87
N LEU A 164 12.99 4.41 -13.37
CA LEU A 164 12.49 3.29 -12.58
C LEU A 164 13.54 2.18 -12.54
N ASN A 165 13.91 1.74 -11.35
CA ASN A 165 14.86 0.66 -11.12
C ASN A 165 14.18 -0.42 -10.27
N ILE A 166 14.00 -1.62 -10.82
CA ILE A 166 13.40 -2.76 -10.13
C ILE A 166 14.50 -3.62 -9.50
N ALA A 167 14.33 -4.00 -8.22
CA ALA A 167 15.29 -4.80 -7.46
C ALA A 167 14.63 -6.01 -6.77
#